data_5bac1349dd9ac40e96572763f1e25d63
#
_entry.id   5bac1349dd9ac40e96572763f1e25d63
#
_cell.length_a   1.000
_cell.length_b   1.000
_cell.length_c   1.000
_cell.angle_alpha   90.00
_cell.angle_beta   90.00
_cell.angle_gamma   90.00
#
_symmetry.space_group_name_H-M   'P 1'
#
loop_
_entity.id
_entity.type
_entity.pdbx_description
1 polymer ?
#
loop_
_entity_poly.entity_id
_entity_poly.type
_entity_poly.pdbx_seq_one_letter_code
_entity_poly.pdbx_strand_id
1 'polypeptide(L)'
;MVPCNRKYLYHRGGNSKLVIVNDGSKDSTYEKAVALEKDYPLLKVLTKPNQGHGPTVIYAYQYAIDNGADYVFMTDSDGQTNPKEFDEFLKLSNDYDAILGVRRVRGDGKARKFVEQVVCFLLLLYFHVKVQDANAPFRLIKASVLEKYLKRLPKDYNLPNIMLTAYMAFYKENIIFKEISFKPRTAGVNSINFKRIFKIGLKALSDFRTFKKDMKK
;
A
#
# COMPACT_ATOMS: atom_id res chain seq x y z
N MET A 1 -6.57 -14.72 11.91
CA MET A 1 -5.39 -13.95 12.39
C MET A 1 -4.17 -14.61 11.79
N VAL A 2 -3.52 -13.97 10.82
CA VAL A 2 -2.26 -14.49 10.28
C VAL A 2 -1.19 -14.18 11.32
N PRO A 3 -0.38 -15.16 11.75
CA PRO A 3 0.75 -14.86 12.62
C PRO A 3 1.71 -13.96 11.83
N CYS A 4 1.64 -12.67 12.06
CA CYS A 4 2.71 -11.77 11.69
C CYS A 4 3.97 -12.36 12.30
N ASN A 5 4.95 -12.69 11.49
CA ASN A 5 6.09 -13.48 11.92
C ASN A 5 6.86 -12.67 12.97
N ARG A 6 6.54 -12.90 14.25
CA ARG A 6 6.91 -12.13 15.46
C ARG A 6 8.40 -11.78 15.54
N LYS A 7 9.26 -12.66 14.97
CA LYS A 7 10.72 -12.49 14.97
C LYS A 7 11.24 -11.33 14.12
N TYR A 8 10.56 -10.98 13.04
CA TYR A 8 11.13 -10.04 12.06
C TYR A 8 11.20 -8.59 12.51
N LEU A 9 10.21 -8.13 13.27
CA LEU A 9 10.17 -6.73 13.74
C LEU A 9 10.96 -6.53 15.04
N TYR A 10 11.06 -7.54 15.87
CA TYR A 10 11.71 -7.45 17.18
C TYR A 10 13.24 -7.43 17.11
N HIS A 11 13.83 -8.04 16.07
CA HIS A 11 15.30 -8.15 15.96
C HIS A 11 15.97 -6.94 15.30
N ARG A 12 15.20 -5.94 14.86
CA ARG A 12 15.79 -4.80 14.14
C ARG A 12 16.10 -3.59 15.01
N GLY A 13 16.01 -3.70 16.30
CA GLY A 13 16.49 -2.72 17.30
C GLY A 13 16.25 -1.25 16.92
N GLY A 14 15.98 -0.40 17.86
CA GLY A 14 15.97 1.03 17.62
C GLY A 14 14.59 1.62 17.26
N ASN A 15 14.49 2.46 16.25
CA ASN A 15 13.37 3.38 16.01
C ASN A 15 12.25 2.82 15.10
N SER A 16 12.03 1.50 15.03
CA SER A 16 10.97 0.92 14.20
C SER A 16 9.64 0.80 14.96
N LYS A 17 8.52 1.07 14.30
CA LYS A 17 7.17 0.85 14.82
C LYS A 17 6.35 0.03 13.84
N LEU A 18 5.53 -0.88 14.35
CA LEU A 18 4.48 -1.55 13.59
C LEU A 18 3.15 -0.86 13.88
N VAL A 19 2.51 -0.35 12.84
CA VAL A 19 1.20 0.29 12.97
C VAL A 19 0.14 -0.59 12.31
N ILE A 20 -0.89 -0.94 13.06
CA ILE A 20 -2.09 -1.62 12.55
C ILE A 20 -3.24 -0.62 12.59
N VAL A 21 -3.92 -0.42 11.47
CA VAL A 21 -5.11 0.44 11.40
C VAL A 21 -6.34 -0.42 11.20
N ASN A 22 -7.23 -0.41 12.18
CA ASN A 22 -8.55 -1.02 12.08
C ASN A 22 -9.53 -0.05 11.42
N ASP A 23 -10.11 -0.44 10.30
CA ASP A 23 -11.11 0.35 9.55
C ASP A 23 -12.54 0.02 10.03
N GLY A 24 -12.79 0.14 11.33
CA GLY A 24 -14.10 -0.04 11.92
C GLY A 24 -14.65 -1.46 11.78
N SER A 25 -13.84 -2.47 12.08
CA SER A 25 -14.32 -3.87 12.14
C SER A 25 -15.44 -4.02 13.15
N LYS A 26 -16.45 -4.81 12.80
CA LYS A 26 -17.60 -5.08 13.67
C LYS A 26 -17.43 -6.31 14.57
N ASP A 27 -16.35 -7.04 14.36
CA ASP A 27 -15.96 -8.21 15.13
C ASP A 27 -14.85 -7.88 16.14
N SER A 28 -14.38 -8.88 16.87
CA SER A 28 -13.33 -8.74 17.89
C SER A 28 -11.91 -8.51 17.32
N THR A 29 -11.78 -8.05 16.06
CA THR A 29 -10.46 -7.82 15.45
C THR A 29 -9.70 -6.72 16.16
N TYR A 30 -10.37 -5.61 16.49
CA TYR A 30 -9.73 -4.48 17.17
C TYR A 30 -9.24 -4.86 18.57
N GLU A 31 -10.10 -5.46 19.38
CA GLU A 31 -9.78 -5.88 20.75
C GLU A 31 -8.60 -6.87 20.78
N LYS A 32 -8.62 -7.81 19.84
CA LYS A 32 -7.51 -8.78 19.70
C LYS A 32 -6.20 -8.12 19.29
N ALA A 33 -6.26 -7.13 18.42
CA ALA A 33 -5.08 -6.40 18.01
C ALA A 33 -4.51 -5.54 19.15
N VAL A 34 -5.38 -4.82 19.88
CA VAL A 34 -4.98 -4.00 21.04
C VAL A 34 -4.38 -4.86 22.15
N ALA A 35 -4.95 -6.03 22.40
CA ALA A 35 -4.40 -6.96 23.41
C ALA A 35 -2.93 -7.32 23.16
N LEU A 36 -2.49 -7.32 21.88
CA LEU A 36 -1.11 -7.59 21.51
C LEU A 36 -0.14 -6.44 21.83
N GLU A 37 -0.62 -5.19 22.01
CA GLU A 37 0.27 -4.07 22.35
C GLU A 37 1.01 -4.31 23.68
N LYS A 38 0.40 -5.05 24.61
CA LYS A 38 1.03 -5.41 25.91
C LYS A 38 2.29 -6.25 25.74
N ASP A 39 2.26 -7.16 24.75
CA ASP A 39 3.35 -8.11 24.50
C ASP A 39 4.36 -7.57 23.47
N TYR A 40 4.00 -6.50 22.75
CA TYR A 40 4.77 -5.94 21.64
C TYR A 40 4.88 -4.42 21.75
N PRO A 41 5.86 -3.88 22.48
CA PRO A 41 6.01 -2.44 22.70
C PRO A 41 6.18 -1.59 21.42
N LEU A 42 6.62 -2.22 20.31
CA LEU A 42 6.75 -1.56 19.02
C LEU A 42 5.45 -1.55 18.20
N LEU A 43 4.42 -2.25 18.67
CA LEU A 43 3.10 -2.29 18.03
C LEU A 43 2.26 -1.10 18.49
N LYS A 44 1.65 -0.42 17.51
CA LYS A 44 0.60 0.57 17.75
C LYS A 44 -0.65 0.19 16.97
N VAL A 45 -1.77 0.09 17.66
CA VAL A 45 -3.08 -0.20 17.05
C VAL A 45 -3.93 1.05 17.04
N LEU A 46 -4.38 1.43 15.87
CA LEU A 46 -5.26 2.56 15.64
C LEU A 46 -6.62 2.06 15.17
N THR A 47 -7.67 2.83 15.43
CA THR A 47 -9.01 2.55 14.91
C THR A 47 -9.66 3.82 14.41
N LYS A 48 -10.50 3.69 13.40
CA LYS A 48 -11.31 4.77 12.84
C LYS A 48 -12.62 4.23 12.31
N PRO A 49 -13.64 5.09 12.07
CA PRO A 49 -14.86 4.67 11.36
C PRO A 49 -14.53 4.07 10.00
N ASN A 50 -15.31 3.06 9.57
CA ASN A 50 -15.09 2.40 8.29
C ASN A 50 -15.30 3.37 7.12
N GLN A 51 -14.27 3.59 6.33
CA GLN A 51 -14.26 4.42 5.13
C GLN A 51 -13.72 3.67 3.92
N GLY A 52 -13.29 2.42 4.12
CA GLY A 52 -12.72 1.56 3.10
C GLY A 52 -11.19 1.64 3.01
N HIS A 53 -10.64 0.76 2.19
CA HIS A 53 -9.20 0.52 2.12
C HIS A 53 -8.38 1.77 1.78
N GLY A 54 -8.77 2.53 0.76
CA GLY A 54 -7.99 3.70 0.31
C GLY A 54 -7.81 4.77 1.40
N PRO A 55 -8.90 5.29 1.99
CA PRO A 55 -8.81 6.23 3.11
C PRO A 55 -8.02 5.68 4.31
N THR A 56 -8.08 4.37 4.55
CA THR A 56 -7.33 3.72 5.62
C THR A 56 -5.83 3.70 5.35
N VAL A 57 -5.43 3.45 4.10
CA VAL A 57 -4.02 3.55 3.69
C VAL A 57 -3.51 4.99 3.80
N ILE A 58 -4.30 5.98 3.35
CA ILE A 58 -3.94 7.41 3.48
C ILE A 58 -3.76 7.79 4.95
N TYR A 59 -4.69 7.37 5.81
CA TYR A 59 -4.60 7.61 7.25
C TYR A 59 -3.34 6.99 7.86
N ALA A 60 -3.01 5.74 7.51
CA ALA A 60 -1.81 5.08 7.99
C ALA A 60 -0.53 5.78 7.54
N TYR A 61 -0.47 6.23 6.29
CA TYR A 61 0.65 6.99 5.76
C TYR A 61 0.81 8.33 6.46
N GLN A 62 -0.28 9.08 6.64
CA GLN A 62 -0.25 10.36 7.34
C GLN A 62 0.21 10.18 8.78
N TYR A 63 -0.30 9.15 9.48
CA TYR A 63 0.13 8.84 10.84
C TYR A 63 1.64 8.58 10.92
N ALA A 64 2.21 7.82 9.98
CA ALA A 64 3.64 7.55 9.98
C ALA A 64 4.47 8.82 9.76
N ILE A 65 4.05 9.70 8.84
CA ILE A 65 4.70 10.99 8.55
C ILE A 65 4.64 11.89 9.81
N ASP A 66 3.46 12.04 10.41
CA ASP A 66 3.23 12.90 11.59
C ASP A 66 4.03 12.42 12.83
N ASN A 67 4.40 11.13 12.85
CA ASN A 67 5.23 10.54 13.90
C ASN A 67 6.73 10.48 13.54
N GLY A 68 7.18 11.21 12.52
CA GLY A 68 8.58 11.40 12.19
C GLY A 68 9.27 10.18 11.58
N ALA A 69 8.55 9.36 10.82
CA ALA A 69 9.15 8.24 10.13
C ALA A 69 10.10 8.73 9.02
N ASP A 70 11.28 8.13 8.89
CA ASP A 70 12.19 8.34 7.75
C ASP A 70 11.75 7.54 6.53
N TYR A 71 11.26 6.33 6.78
CA TYR A 71 10.73 5.40 5.77
C TYR A 71 9.40 4.83 6.21
N VAL A 72 8.51 4.62 5.27
CA VAL A 72 7.24 3.96 5.52
C VAL A 72 7.14 2.69 4.67
N PHE A 73 7.04 1.55 5.35
CA PHE A 73 6.76 0.27 4.71
C PHE A 73 5.29 -0.07 4.88
N MET A 74 4.62 -0.35 3.76
CA MET A 74 3.22 -0.76 3.75
C MET A 74 3.07 -2.16 3.18
N THR A 75 2.25 -2.97 3.87
CA THR A 75 1.81 -4.28 3.38
C THR A 75 0.38 -4.58 3.86
N ASP A 76 -0.34 -5.40 3.09
CA ASP A 76 -1.65 -5.89 3.50
C ASP A 76 -1.50 -6.97 4.59
N SER A 77 -2.51 -7.08 5.46
CA SER A 77 -2.53 -8.02 6.60
C SER A 77 -3.19 -9.36 6.29
N ASP A 78 -3.44 -9.67 5.02
CA ASP A 78 -4.16 -10.87 4.58
C ASP A 78 -3.27 -12.11 4.36
N GLY A 79 -1.96 -11.98 4.64
CA GLY A 79 -0.99 -13.07 4.56
C GLY A 79 -0.57 -13.47 3.15
N GLN A 80 -0.94 -12.71 2.14
CA GLN A 80 -0.56 -13.00 0.76
C GLN A 80 0.90 -12.67 0.44
N THR A 81 1.48 -11.68 1.12
CA THR A 81 2.89 -11.29 0.99
C THR A 81 3.79 -12.05 1.96
N ASN A 82 5.07 -12.17 1.63
CA ASN A 82 6.08 -12.78 2.48
C ASN A 82 6.90 -11.71 3.22
N PRO A 83 6.72 -11.54 4.54
CA PRO A 83 7.44 -10.53 5.32
C PRO A 83 8.97 -10.66 5.26
N LYS A 84 9.51 -11.85 4.98
CA LYS A 84 10.95 -12.08 4.88
C LYS A 84 11.59 -11.31 3.74
N GLU A 85 10.82 -10.97 2.70
CA GLU A 85 11.30 -10.21 1.55
C GLU A 85 11.56 -8.74 1.89
N PHE A 86 11.07 -8.24 3.05
CA PHE A 86 11.32 -6.88 3.51
C PHE A 86 12.80 -6.54 3.66
N ASP A 87 13.64 -7.50 4.06
CA ASP A 87 15.07 -7.30 4.22
C ASP A 87 15.77 -6.87 2.95
N GLU A 88 15.29 -7.38 1.82
CA GLU A 88 15.83 -6.99 0.51
C GLU A 88 15.36 -5.59 0.09
N PHE A 89 14.17 -5.18 0.50
CA PHE A 89 13.69 -3.80 0.29
C PHE A 89 14.51 -2.81 1.12
N LEU A 90 14.78 -3.17 2.38
CA LEU A 90 15.55 -2.30 3.25
C LEU A 90 16.99 -2.11 2.78
N LYS A 91 17.64 -3.13 2.21
CA LYS A 91 18.98 -3.00 1.63
C LYS A 91 19.04 -1.95 0.51
N LEU A 92 17.96 -1.78 -0.23
CA LEU A 92 17.86 -0.84 -1.34
C LEU A 92 17.44 0.58 -0.91
N SER A 93 17.08 0.79 0.35
CA SER A 93 16.52 2.07 0.81
C SER A 93 17.49 3.25 0.74
N ASN A 94 18.80 2.99 0.80
CA ASN A 94 19.81 4.03 0.67
C ASN A 94 19.94 4.54 -0.78
N ASP A 95 19.68 3.66 -1.76
CA ASP A 95 19.92 3.94 -3.18
C ASP A 95 18.66 4.47 -3.88
N TYR A 96 17.45 4.18 -3.34
CA TYR A 96 16.18 4.50 -3.98
C TYR A 96 15.25 5.28 -3.07
N ASP A 97 14.42 6.14 -3.67
CA ASP A 97 13.37 6.89 -2.98
C ASP A 97 12.14 6.03 -2.67
N ALA A 98 11.88 5.05 -3.52
CA ALA A 98 10.85 4.05 -3.28
C ALA A 98 11.19 2.70 -3.91
N ILE A 99 10.92 1.64 -3.16
CA ILE A 99 11.01 0.24 -3.61
C ILE A 99 9.59 -0.32 -3.64
N LEU A 100 9.11 -0.63 -4.83
CA LEU A 100 7.73 -1.05 -5.08
C LEU A 100 7.71 -2.53 -5.46
N GLY A 101 6.88 -3.32 -4.79
CA GLY A 101 6.70 -4.73 -5.10
C GLY A 101 6.08 -4.97 -6.49
N VAL A 102 6.41 -6.10 -7.12
CA VAL A 102 5.79 -6.55 -8.36
C VAL A 102 5.31 -7.98 -8.20
N ARG A 103 4.03 -8.21 -8.43
CA ARG A 103 3.39 -9.53 -8.35
C ARG A 103 3.40 -10.22 -9.70
N ARG A 104 4.55 -10.77 -10.14
CA ARG A 104 4.62 -11.48 -11.43
C ARG A 104 3.75 -12.72 -11.45
N VAL A 105 3.85 -13.53 -10.39
CA VAL A 105 2.97 -14.68 -10.19
C VAL A 105 1.94 -14.31 -9.13
N ARG A 106 0.66 -14.39 -9.50
CA ARG A 106 -0.45 -14.00 -8.63
C ARG A 106 -1.26 -15.21 -8.22
N GLY A 107 -1.27 -15.49 -6.90
CA GLY A 107 -2.13 -16.53 -6.31
C GLY A 107 -3.61 -16.15 -6.24
N ASP A 108 -3.97 -14.89 -6.57
CA ASP A 108 -5.34 -14.35 -6.46
C ASP A 108 -6.13 -14.36 -7.78
N GLY A 109 -5.57 -14.93 -8.86
CA GLY A 109 -6.28 -15.28 -10.07
C GLY A 109 -6.02 -14.38 -11.28
N LYS A 110 -6.32 -14.94 -12.48
CA LYS A 110 -6.07 -14.29 -13.79
C LYS A 110 -6.84 -12.98 -13.98
N ALA A 111 -8.07 -12.91 -13.46
CA ALA A 111 -8.91 -11.72 -13.61
C ALA A 111 -8.30 -10.50 -12.92
N ARG A 112 -7.71 -10.65 -11.74
CA ARG A 112 -7.01 -9.56 -11.04
C ARG A 112 -5.74 -9.12 -11.75
N LYS A 113 -5.01 -10.08 -12.36
CA LYS A 113 -3.86 -9.77 -13.20
C LYS A 113 -4.27 -8.91 -14.40
N PHE A 114 -5.36 -9.26 -15.05
CA PHE A 114 -5.91 -8.49 -16.18
C PHE A 114 -6.30 -7.07 -15.76
N VAL A 115 -7.03 -6.91 -14.64
CA VAL A 115 -7.39 -5.58 -14.11
C VAL A 115 -6.15 -4.72 -13.86
N GLU A 116 -5.10 -5.29 -13.30
CA GLU A 116 -3.86 -4.58 -13.06
C GLU A 116 -3.17 -4.14 -14.36
N GLN A 117 -3.11 -5.03 -15.37
CA GLN A 117 -2.56 -4.68 -16.67
C GLN A 117 -3.33 -3.52 -17.31
N VAL A 118 -4.66 -3.53 -17.21
CA VAL A 118 -5.51 -2.40 -17.66
C VAL A 118 -5.16 -1.12 -16.91
N VAL A 119 -4.98 -1.18 -15.59
CA VAL A 119 -4.57 0.00 -14.80
C VAL A 119 -3.20 0.52 -15.25
N CYS A 120 -2.20 -0.35 -15.40
CA CYS A 120 -0.88 0.05 -15.87
C CYS A 120 -0.93 0.66 -17.29
N PHE A 121 -1.75 0.11 -18.17
CA PHE A 121 -1.99 0.66 -19.52
C PHE A 121 -2.65 2.05 -19.45
N LEU A 122 -3.65 2.23 -18.58
CA LEU A 122 -4.27 3.54 -18.40
C LEU A 122 -3.29 4.58 -17.85
N LEU A 123 -2.40 4.20 -16.92
CA LEU A 123 -1.35 5.10 -16.44
C LEU A 123 -0.39 5.50 -17.56
N LEU A 124 -0.04 4.57 -18.45
CA LEU A 124 0.75 4.88 -19.64
C LEU A 124 0.02 5.87 -20.56
N LEU A 125 -1.27 5.63 -20.82
CA LEU A 125 -2.07 6.47 -21.72
C LEU A 125 -2.32 7.88 -21.16
N TYR A 126 -2.65 7.98 -19.87
CA TYR A 126 -3.00 9.27 -19.25
C TYR A 126 -1.79 10.09 -18.83
N PHE A 127 -0.78 9.44 -18.25
CA PHE A 127 0.35 10.13 -17.61
C PHE A 127 1.69 9.88 -18.32
N HIS A 128 1.69 9.05 -19.36
CA HIS A 128 2.90 8.64 -20.11
C HIS A 128 3.96 7.98 -19.21
N VAL A 129 3.52 7.29 -18.14
CA VAL A 129 4.41 6.57 -17.23
C VAL A 129 4.28 5.07 -17.41
N LYS A 130 5.42 4.38 -17.47
CA LYS A 130 5.47 2.92 -17.56
C LYS A 130 5.77 2.36 -16.18
N VAL A 131 4.81 1.64 -15.60
CA VAL A 131 4.93 0.98 -14.30
C VAL A 131 4.67 -0.52 -14.42
N GLN A 132 5.28 -1.32 -13.54
CA GLN A 132 5.17 -2.78 -13.62
C GLN A 132 3.98 -3.33 -12.80
N ASP A 133 3.72 -2.74 -11.64
CA ASP A 133 2.57 -3.02 -10.77
C ASP A 133 2.23 -1.75 -9.98
N ALA A 134 1.13 -1.10 -10.35
CA ALA A 134 0.76 0.18 -9.75
C ALA A 134 0.19 0.04 -8.34
N ASN A 135 -0.34 -1.12 -7.99
CA ASN A 135 -1.10 -1.33 -6.74
C ASN A 135 -0.58 -2.51 -5.91
N ALA A 136 0.70 -2.85 -6.02
CA ALA A 136 1.26 -3.90 -5.17
C ALA A 136 1.22 -3.49 -3.69
N PRO A 137 0.75 -4.36 -2.79
CA PRO A 137 0.66 -4.07 -1.35
C PRO A 137 1.95 -4.45 -0.62
N PHE A 138 3.09 -4.06 -1.14
CA PHE A 138 4.41 -4.30 -0.54
C PHE A 138 5.35 -3.22 -1.04
N ARG A 139 5.49 -2.17 -0.28
CA ARG A 139 6.22 -0.98 -0.71
C ARG A 139 6.93 -0.30 0.44
N LEU A 140 8.18 0.09 0.19
CA LEU A 140 8.98 0.90 1.08
C LEU A 140 9.24 2.25 0.41
N ILE A 141 8.87 3.34 1.06
CA ILE A 141 8.94 4.69 0.49
C ILE A 141 9.58 5.62 1.51
N LYS A 142 10.50 6.49 1.09
CA LYS A 142 11.00 7.60 1.91
C LYS A 142 9.82 8.49 2.34
N ALA A 143 9.75 8.83 3.61
CA ALA A 143 8.64 9.62 4.14
C ALA A 143 8.54 11.00 3.47
N SER A 144 9.65 11.65 3.14
CA SER A 144 9.68 12.92 2.42
C SER A 144 9.03 12.84 1.03
N VAL A 145 9.29 11.76 0.28
CA VAL A 145 8.68 11.52 -1.02
C VAL A 145 7.20 11.17 -0.88
N LEU A 146 6.86 10.34 0.11
CA LEU A 146 5.48 10.00 0.42
C LEU A 146 4.65 11.23 0.80
N GLU A 147 5.16 12.08 1.68
CA GLU A 147 4.51 13.32 2.11
C GLU A 147 4.26 14.28 0.94
N LYS A 148 5.25 14.46 0.06
CA LYS A 148 5.17 15.30 -1.14
C LYS A 148 3.95 14.95 -2.01
N TYR A 149 3.65 13.67 -2.19
CA TYR A 149 2.57 13.22 -3.06
C TYR A 149 1.27 12.90 -2.32
N LEU A 150 1.35 12.52 -1.04
CA LEU A 150 0.15 12.26 -0.24
C LEU A 150 -0.73 13.52 -0.10
N LYS A 151 -0.12 14.70 0.03
CA LYS A 151 -0.79 16.01 0.11
C LYS A 151 -1.62 16.34 -1.13
N ARG A 152 -1.33 15.72 -2.28
CA ARG A 152 -2.07 15.91 -3.54
C ARG A 152 -3.29 15.01 -3.66
N LEU A 153 -3.46 14.05 -2.75
CA LEU A 153 -4.58 13.12 -2.78
C LEU A 153 -5.71 13.60 -1.86
N PRO A 154 -6.97 13.50 -2.30
CA PRO A 154 -8.12 13.65 -1.40
C PRO A 154 -8.03 12.61 -0.26
N LYS A 155 -8.41 12.99 0.95
CA LYS A 155 -8.36 12.11 2.13
C LYS A 155 -9.23 10.86 2.00
N ASP A 156 -10.27 10.92 1.19
CA ASP A 156 -11.22 9.85 0.90
C ASP A 156 -10.91 9.09 -0.40
N TYR A 157 -9.74 9.30 -0.99
CA TYR A 157 -9.39 8.69 -2.26
C TYR A 157 -9.22 7.17 -2.17
N ASN A 158 -9.87 6.43 -3.08
CA ASN A 158 -9.97 4.97 -2.99
C ASN A 158 -8.74 4.20 -3.50
N LEU A 159 -7.88 4.80 -4.32
CA LEU A 159 -6.77 4.13 -5.01
C LEU A 159 -5.42 4.84 -4.76
N PRO A 160 -5.06 5.15 -3.49
CA PRO A 160 -3.89 5.96 -3.19
C PRO A 160 -2.60 5.37 -3.73
N ASN A 161 -2.40 4.06 -3.62
CA ASN A 161 -1.19 3.39 -4.07
C ASN A 161 -0.96 3.54 -5.58
N ILE A 162 -2.03 3.50 -6.39
CA ILE A 162 -1.95 3.69 -7.84
C ILE A 162 -1.48 5.10 -8.16
N MET A 163 -2.09 6.11 -7.53
CA MET A 163 -1.73 7.50 -7.80
C MET A 163 -0.37 7.89 -7.24
N LEU A 164 0.01 7.40 -6.05
CA LEU A 164 1.36 7.58 -5.53
C LEU A 164 2.41 7.00 -6.47
N THR A 165 2.19 5.80 -7.02
CA THR A 165 3.07 5.21 -8.03
C THR A 165 3.13 6.06 -9.30
N ALA A 166 1.97 6.56 -9.76
CA ALA A 166 1.91 7.42 -10.94
C ALA A 166 2.65 8.75 -10.72
N TYR A 167 2.47 9.40 -9.57
CA TYR A 167 3.18 10.63 -9.23
C TYR A 167 4.70 10.41 -9.18
N MET A 168 5.16 9.40 -8.44
CA MET A 168 6.59 9.11 -8.34
C MET A 168 7.22 8.84 -9.71
N ALA A 169 6.54 8.05 -10.57
CA ALA A 169 7.03 7.77 -11.92
C ALA A 169 6.98 9.01 -12.83
N PHE A 170 5.95 9.84 -12.74
CA PHE A 170 5.79 11.04 -13.56
C PHE A 170 6.86 12.10 -13.23
N TYR A 171 7.13 12.32 -11.96
CA TYR A 171 8.15 13.27 -11.51
C TYR A 171 9.56 12.67 -11.45
N LYS A 172 9.72 11.43 -11.97
CA LYS A 172 11.02 10.75 -12.12
C LYS A 172 11.77 10.59 -10.78
N GLU A 173 11.04 10.32 -9.70
CA GLU A 173 11.68 9.91 -8.46
C GLU A 173 12.50 8.63 -8.70
N ASN A 174 13.55 8.45 -7.93
CA ASN A 174 14.40 7.26 -8.07
C ASN A 174 13.68 6.03 -7.49
N ILE A 175 12.87 5.38 -8.32
CA ILE A 175 12.05 4.22 -7.94
C ILE A 175 12.55 2.93 -8.58
N ILE A 176 12.48 1.84 -7.83
CA ILE A 176 12.75 0.49 -8.34
C ILE A 176 11.55 -0.44 -8.11
N PHE A 177 11.31 -1.31 -9.08
CA PHE A 177 10.30 -2.37 -8.98
C PHE A 177 11.01 -3.69 -8.68
N LYS A 178 10.66 -4.32 -7.53
CA LYS A 178 11.25 -5.58 -7.08
C LYS A 178 10.17 -6.66 -7.02
N GLU A 179 10.48 -7.81 -7.61
CA GLU A 179 9.58 -8.96 -7.58
C GLU A 179 9.34 -9.46 -6.16
N ILE A 180 8.10 -9.77 -5.84
CA ILE A 180 7.66 -10.32 -4.56
C ILE A 180 6.83 -11.59 -4.73
N SER A 181 6.90 -12.46 -3.74
CA SER A 181 5.99 -13.59 -3.62
C SER A 181 4.58 -13.10 -3.29
N PHE A 182 3.58 -13.64 -4.00
CA PHE A 182 2.19 -13.29 -3.73
C PHE A 182 1.32 -14.57 -3.72
N LYS A 183 1.02 -15.04 -2.52
CA LYS A 183 0.32 -16.30 -2.27
C LYS A 183 -1.20 -16.16 -2.44
N PRO A 184 -1.92 -17.28 -2.64
CA PRO A 184 -3.36 -17.29 -2.47
C PRO A 184 -3.74 -16.79 -1.06
N ARG A 185 -4.88 -16.13 -0.94
CA ARG A 185 -5.40 -15.67 0.36
C ARG A 185 -5.69 -16.86 1.26
N THR A 186 -5.20 -16.80 2.52
CA THR A 186 -5.38 -17.86 3.51
C THR A 186 -6.64 -17.69 4.35
N ALA A 187 -7.20 -16.48 4.42
CA ALA A 187 -8.40 -16.15 5.21
C ALA A 187 -9.21 -15.02 4.57
N GLY A 188 -10.49 -14.99 4.88
CA GLY A 188 -11.44 -13.95 4.41
C GLY A 188 -12.13 -14.32 3.09
N VAL A 189 -13.30 -13.70 2.88
CA VAL A 189 -14.10 -13.89 1.66
C VAL A 189 -13.57 -13.00 0.54
N ASN A 190 -13.51 -13.54 -0.66
CA ASN A 190 -13.12 -12.78 -1.84
C ASN A 190 -14.26 -11.83 -2.24
N SER A 191 -14.18 -10.57 -1.84
CA SER A 191 -15.22 -9.55 -2.06
C SER A 191 -15.16 -8.91 -3.46
N ILE A 192 -14.68 -9.66 -4.46
CA ILE A 192 -14.66 -9.15 -5.83
C ILE A 192 -16.06 -9.20 -6.41
N ASN A 193 -16.68 -8.03 -6.46
CA ASN A 193 -17.87 -7.80 -7.25
C ASN A 193 -17.46 -7.09 -8.55
N PHE A 194 -17.61 -7.75 -9.69
CA PHE A 194 -17.26 -7.18 -11.02
C PHE A 194 -17.95 -5.84 -11.27
N LYS A 195 -19.20 -5.66 -10.84
CA LYS A 195 -19.92 -4.38 -10.94
C LYS A 195 -19.22 -3.28 -10.14
N ARG A 196 -18.70 -3.61 -8.94
CA ARG A 196 -17.95 -2.68 -8.10
C ARG A 196 -16.60 -2.31 -8.73
N ILE A 197 -15.88 -3.29 -9.29
CA ILE A 197 -14.61 -3.05 -10.00
C ILE A 197 -14.83 -2.14 -11.20
N PHE A 198 -15.87 -2.40 -11.99
CA PHE A 198 -16.21 -1.57 -13.14
C PHE A 198 -16.54 -0.13 -12.74
N LYS A 199 -17.35 0.05 -11.69
CA LYS A 199 -17.68 1.38 -11.14
C LYS A 199 -16.44 2.13 -10.63
N ILE A 200 -15.55 1.42 -9.92
CA ILE A 200 -14.27 2.00 -9.45
C ILE A 200 -13.39 2.36 -10.65
N GLY A 201 -13.35 1.52 -11.67
CA GLY A 201 -12.59 1.78 -12.90
C GLY A 201 -13.08 3.02 -13.65
N LEU A 202 -14.39 3.19 -13.81
CA LEU A 202 -14.97 4.39 -14.43
C LEU A 202 -14.65 5.66 -13.62
N LYS A 203 -14.76 5.57 -12.28
CA LYS A 203 -14.38 6.68 -11.41
C LYS A 203 -12.89 7.00 -11.54
N ALA A 204 -12.04 5.99 -11.57
CA ALA A 204 -10.59 6.16 -11.74
C ALA A 204 -10.26 6.92 -13.05
N LEU A 205 -10.97 6.67 -14.15
CA LEU A 205 -10.77 7.40 -15.41
C LEU A 205 -11.10 8.90 -15.27
N SER A 206 -12.17 9.23 -14.55
CA SER A 206 -12.52 10.62 -14.23
C SER A 206 -11.46 11.27 -13.34
N ASP A 207 -11.04 10.55 -12.30
CA ASP A 207 -10.02 11.02 -11.35
C ASP A 207 -8.67 11.25 -12.06
N PHE A 208 -8.26 10.35 -12.97
CA PHE A 208 -7.02 10.50 -13.75
C PHE A 208 -7.00 11.75 -14.61
N ARG A 209 -8.15 12.16 -15.17
CA ARG A 209 -8.25 13.45 -15.90
C ARG A 209 -7.97 14.63 -14.99
N THR A 210 -8.48 14.60 -13.77
CA THR A 210 -8.27 15.65 -12.76
C THR A 210 -6.81 15.69 -12.32
N PHE A 211 -6.24 14.53 -11.97
CA PHE A 211 -4.83 14.41 -11.58
C PHE A 211 -3.86 14.81 -12.71
N LYS A 212 -4.21 14.50 -13.97
CA LYS A 212 -3.39 14.94 -15.12
C LYS A 212 -3.28 16.47 -15.21
N LYS A 213 -4.36 17.18 -14.89
CA LYS A 213 -4.33 18.65 -14.85
C LYS A 213 -3.44 19.17 -13.72
N ASP A 214 -3.49 18.50 -12.56
CA ASP A 214 -2.64 18.84 -11.40
C ASP A 214 -1.15 18.59 -11.68
N MET A 215 -0.82 17.48 -12.36
CA MET A 215 0.57 17.13 -12.70
C MET A 215 1.22 18.07 -13.71
N LYS A 216 0.42 18.81 -14.50
CA LYS A 216 0.91 19.77 -15.52
C LYS A 216 1.12 21.19 -14.99
N LYS A 217 0.66 21.46 -13.77
CA LYS A 217 0.92 22.70 -13.03
C LYS A 217 2.22 22.61 -12.23
#